data_cb219c8b232a7fab7a0977dceeede895
#
_entry.id   cb219c8b232a7fab7a0977dceeede895
#
_cell.length_a   1.000
_cell.length_b   1.000
_cell.length_c   1.000
_cell.angle_alpha   90.00
_cell.angle_beta   90.00
_cell.angle_gamma   90.00
#
_symmetry.space_group_name_H-M   'P 1'
#
loop_
_entity.id
_entity.type
_entity.pdbx_description
1 polymer ?
#
loop_
_entity_poly.entity_id
_entity_poly.type
_entity_poly.pdbx_seq_one_letter_code
_entity_poly.pdbx_strand_id
1 'polypeptide(L)'
;MVINTNDADGFIHIYQDIFKIRLALDKVIEHWDSRMLFFRLNKTTIEVIEKRDDKEPKDSLWGLAWEVENIKKAHKRLTNHGVEMTPIKSGLKENTLVSTIKSHTHNVPTLLIEHIG
;
A
#
# COMPACT_ATOMS: atom_id res chain seq x y z
N MET A 1 -3.26 3.36 0.19
CA MET A 1 -4.30 2.32 0.32
C MET A 1 -3.95 1.18 -0.61
N VAL A 2 -4.00 -0.04 -0.10
CA VAL A 2 -3.64 -1.24 -0.86
C VAL A 2 -4.86 -2.13 -1.00
N ILE A 3 -5.20 -2.52 -2.22
CA ILE A 3 -6.35 -3.35 -2.56
C ILE A 3 -5.85 -4.63 -3.21
N ASN A 4 -6.33 -5.77 -2.75
CA ASN A 4 -6.13 -7.06 -3.40
C ASN A 4 -7.29 -7.33 -4.36
N THR A 5 -6.98 -7.82 -5.54
CA THR A 5 -7.97 -8.20 -6.54
C THR A 5 -7.50 -9.41 -7.33
N ASN A 6 -8.39 -10.00 -8.09
CA ASN A 6 -8.05 -10.94 -9.16
C ASN A 6 -8.47 -10.43 -10.54
N ASP A 7 -8.81 -9.15 -10.65
CA ASP A 7 -9.25 -8.52 -11.90
C ASP A 7 -8.63 -7.11 -12.06
N ALA A 8 -7.32 -7.06 -12.33
CA ALA A 8 -6.62 -5.80 -12.53
C ALA A 8 -7.15 -5.01 -13.74
N ASP A 9 -7.49 -5.69 -14.82
CA ASP A 9 -8.04 -5.02 -16.01
C ASP A 9 -9.37 -4.35 -15.72
N GLY A 10 -10.20 -4.94 -14.85
CA GLY A 10 -11.44 -4.32 -14.40
C GLY A 10 -11.20 -3.04 -13.60
N PHE A 11 -10.16 -3.03 -12.76
CA PHE A 11 -9.76 -1.82 -12.04
C PHE A 11 -9.29 -0.72 -12.97
N ILE A 12 -8.52 -1.06 -14.00
CA ILE A 12 -8.10 -0.08 -15.01
C ILE A 12 -9.30 0.51 -15.71
N HIS A 13 -10.25 -0.32 -16.12
CA HIS A 13 -11.46 0.14 -16.80
C HIS A 13 -12.25 1.13 -15.94
N ILE A 14 -12.48 0.81 -14.67
CA ILE A 14 -13.27 1.65 -13.79
C ILE A 14 -12.50 2.91 -13.38
N TYR A 15 -11.29 2.76 -12.91
CA TYR A 15 -10.55 3.87 -12.30
C TYR A 15 -9.93 4.79 -13.36
N GLN A 16 -9.35 4.25 -14.42
CA GLN A 16 -8.76 5.08 -15.47
C GLN A 16 -9.79 5.54 -16.49
N ASP A 17 -10.58 4.61 -17.05
CA ASP A 17 -11.44 4.94 -18.18
C ASP A 17 -12.72 5.67 -17.75
N ILE A 18 -13.34 5.26 -16.65
CA ILE A 18 -14.58 5.85 -16.16
C ILE A 18 -14.32 7.01 -15.23
N PHE A 19 -13.50 6.81 -14.17
CA PHE A 19 -13.24 7.85 -13.16
C PHE A 19 -12.14 8.84 -13.58
N LYS A 20 -11.40 8.54 -14.66
CA LYS A 20 -10.30 9.40 -15.15
C LYS A 20 -9.18 9.59 -14.13
N ILE A 21 -8.92 8.60 -13.30
CA ILE A 21 -7.79 8.58 -12.37
C ILE A 21 -6.57 8.04 -13.11
N ARG A 22 -5.44 8.74 -12.97
CA ARG A 22 -4.22 8.39 -13.69
C ARG A 22 -3.64 7.05 -13.24
N LEU A 23 -3.44 6.12 -14.17
CA LEU A 23 -2.65 4.91 -13.94
C LEU A 23 -1.16 5.27 -14.08
N ALA A 24 -0.48 5.34 -12.95
CA ALA A 24 0.92 5.78 -12.90
C ALA A 24 1.91 4.63 -13.13
N LEU A 25 1.52 3.40 -12.80
CA LEU A 25 2.37 2.22 -12.95
C LEU A 25 1.49 0.99 -13.19
N ASP A 26 1.93 0.15 -14.14
CA ASP A 26 1.38 -1.18 -14.39
C ASP A 26 2.57 -2.12 -14.58
N LYS A 27 2.82 -3.00 -13.61
CA LYS A 27 4.02 -3.83 -13.58
C LYS A 27 3.70 -5.25 -13.14
N VAL A 28 4.25 -6.22 -13.87
CA VAL A 28 4.21 -7.62 -13.49
C VAL A 28 5.44 -7.94 -12.63
N ILE A 29 5.21 -8.56 -11.48
CA ILE A 29 6.26 -9.04 -10.58
C ILE A 29 6.31 -10.57 -10.73
N GLU A 30 7.24 -11.07 -11.54
CA GLU A 30 7.28 -12.47 -11.96
C GLU A 30 7.49 -13.44 -10.78
N HIS A 31 8.39 -13.12 -9.87
CA HIS A 31 8.70 -14.01 -8.74
C HIS A 31 7.57 -14.09 -7.69
N TRP A 32 6.58 -13.21 -7.77
CA TRP A 32 5.39 -13.25 -6.92
C TRP A 32 4.14 -13.65 -7.68
N ASP A 33 4.27 -13.91 -8.98
CA ASP A 33 3.14 -14.15 -9.89
C ASP A 33 2.01 -13.13 -9.68
N SER A 34 2.40 -11.87 -9.59
CA SER A 34 1.50 -10.75 -9.27
C SER A 34 1.64 -9.64 -10.30
N ARG A 35 0.56 -8.91 -10.50
CA ARG A 35 0.55 -7.67 -11.26
C ARG A 35 0.22 -6.54 -10.32
N MET A 36 0.95 -5.45 -10.41
CA MET A 36 0.79 -4.30 -9.52
C MET A 36 0.42 -3.08 -10.32
N LEU A 37 -0.65 -2.41 -9.90
CA LEU A 37 -1.09 -1.15 -10.49
C LEU A 37 -0.96 -0.04 -9.45
N PHE A 38 -0.50 1.13 -9.86
CA PHE A 38 -0.54 2.33 -9.05
C PHE A 38 -1.42 3.36 -9.74
N PHE A 39 -2.50 3.75 -9.08
CA PHE A 39 -3.34 4.87 -9.49
C PHE A 39 -2.99 6.09 -8.64
N ARG A 40 -2.80 7.22 -9.27
CA ARG A 40 -2.42 8.45 -8.59
C ARG A 40 -3.56 9.45 -8.61
N LEU A 41 -4.08 9.78 -7.43
CA LEU A 41 -5.14 10.77 -7.26
C LEU A 41 -4.63 11.85 -6.30
N ASN A 42 -4.29 13.01 -6.82
CA ASN A 42 -3.68 14.11 -6.05
C ASN A 42 -2.40 13.60 -5.35
N LYS A 43 -2.35 13.66 -4.03
CA LYS A 43 -1.22 13.19 -3.22
C LYS A 43 -1.41 11.76 -2.69
N THR A 44 -2.43 11.06 -3.15
CA THR A 44 -2.74 9.71 -2.70
C THR A 44 -2.43 8.71 -3.79
N THR A 45 -1.84 7.59 -3.41
CA THR A 45 -1.63 6.45 -4.29
C THR A 45 -2.58 5.32 -3.88
N ILE A 46 -3.32 4.79 -4.85
CA ILE A 46 -4.09 3.57 -4.69
C ILE A 46 -3.28 2.46 -5.33
N GLU A 47 -2.82 1.52 -4.52
CA GLU A 47 -2.03 0.37 -4.96
C GLU A 47 -2.95 -0.83 -5.10
N VAL A 48 -3.00 -1.43 -6.28
CA VAL A 48 -3.82 -2.62 -6.57
C VAL A 48 -2.88 -3.77 -6.88
N ILE A 49 -3.04 -4.87 -6.16
CA ILE A 49 -2.23 -6.08 -6.34
C ILE A 49 -3.15 -7.19 -6.84
N GLU A 50 -2.87 -7.69 -8.04
CA GLU A 50 -3.57 -8.83 -8.62
C GLU A 50 -2.75 -10.09 -8.41
N LYS A 51 -3.37 -11.08 -7.75
CA LYS A 51 -2.83 -12.44 -7.67
C LYS A 51 -3.54 -13.32 -8.67
N ARG A 52 -2.78 -13.94 -9.55
CA ARG A 52 -3.31 -14.66 -10.71
C ARG A 52 -3.86 -16.05 -10.40
N ASP A 53 -3.63 -16.57 -9.22
CA ASP A 53 -4.05 -17.92 -8.80
C ASP A 53 -5.48 -17.97 -8.23
N ASP A 54 -6.11 -16.84 -7.99
CA ASP A 54 -7.47 -16.77 -7.47
C ASP A 54 -8.50 -16.86 -8.60
N LYS A 55 -9.39 -17.85 -8.51
CA LYS A 55 -10.37 -18.15 -9.58
C LYS A 55 -11.72 -17.46 -9.39
N GLU A 56 -12.01 -16.90 -8.22
CA GLU A 56 -13.27 -16.22 -7.93
C GLU A 56 -13.05 -14.73 -7.82
N PRO A 57 -13.94 -13.88 -8.38
CA PRO A 57 -13.84 -12.44 -8.22
C PRO A 57 -13.79 -12.06 -6.74
N LYS A 58 -12.71 -11.42 -6.33
CA LYS A 58 -12.50 -11.15 -4.92
C LYS A 58 -11.68 -9.90 -4.73
N ASP A 59 -12.35 -8.82 -4.39
CA ASP A 59 -11.69 -7.58 -4.05
C ASP A 59 -11.70 -7.41 -2.53
N SER A 60 -10.57 -7.02 -1.97
CA SER A 60 -10.47 -6.75 -0.54
C SER A 60 -9.46 -5.66 -0.25
N LEU A 61 -9.73 -4.87 0.78
CA LEU A 61 -8.75 -3.91 1.28
C LEU A 61 -7.65 -4.68 2.02
N TRP A 62 -6.41 -4.56 1.56
CA TRP A 62 -5.27 -5.15 2.27
C TRP A 62 -4.85 -4.26 3.43
N GLY A 63 -4.75 -2.96 3.24
CA GLY A 63 -4.37 -2.05 4.30
C GLY A 63 -4.05 -0.64 3.84
N LEU A 64 -3.57 0.16 4.79
CA LEU A 64 -3.23 1.57 4.60
C LEU A 64 -1.74 1.78 4.85
N ALA A 65 -1.12 2.64 4.06
CA ALA A 65 0.23 3.12 4.27
C ALA A 65 0.17 4.65 4.40
N TRP A 66 0.69 5.18 5.51
CA TRP A 66 0.74 6.61 5.75
C TRP A 66 2.17 7.10 5.54
N GLU A 67 2.35 8.01 4.58
CA GLU A 67 3.64 8.63 4.36
C GLU A 67 3.93 9.66 5.46
N VAL A 68 5.13 9.56 6.05
CA VAL A 68 5.60 10.49 7.06
C VAL A 68 6.92 11.10 6.62
N GLU A 69 7.17 12.31 7.05
CA GLU A 69 8.40 13.04 6.71
C GLU A 69 9.63 12.46 7.42
N ASN A 70 9.44 12.01 8.68
CA ASN A 70 10.52 11.43 9.48
C ASN A 70 9.95 10.28 10.31
N ILE A 71 10.21 9.05 9.86
CA ILE A 71 9.63 7.86 10.50
C ILE A 71 10.22 7.61 11.89
N LYS A 72 11.48 7.96 12.12
CA LYS A 72 12.11 7.79 13.44
C LYS A 72 11.42 8.65 14.49
N LYS A 73 11.14 9.91 14.15
CA LYS A 73 10.40 10.81 15.03
C LYS A 73 8.96 10.35 15.25
N ALA A 74 8.29 9.95 14.18
CA ALA A 74 6.92 9.44 14.27
C ALA A 74 6.83 8.17 15.11
N HIS A 75 7.75 7.23 14.90
CA HIS A 75 7.83 5.99 15.67
C HIS A 75 8.02 6.28 17.16
N LYS A 76 8.96 7.15 17.50
CA LYS A 76 9.22 7.53 18.89
C LYS A 76 8.00 8.18 19.54
N ARG A 77 7.36 9.12 18.84
CA ARG A 77 6.18 9.80 19.36
C ARG A 77 5.03 8.83 19.61
N LEU A 78 4.75 7.95 18.67
CA LEU A 78 3.64 7.01 18.77
C LEU A 78 3.91 5.95 19.83
N THR A 79 5.10 5.38 19.90
CA THR A 79 5.44 4.39 20.93
C THR A 79 5.43 5.00 22.33
N ASN A 80 5.84 6.26 22.48
CA ASN A 80 5.75 6.96 23.76
C ASN A 80 4.30 7.18 24.22
N HIS A 81 3.35 7.17 23.29
CA HIS A 81 1.92 7.27 23.60
C HIS A 81 1.21 5.92 23.70
N GLY A 82 1.95 4.83 23.76
CA GLY A 82 1.39 3.50 23.98
C GLY A 82 0.97 2.77 22.72
N VAL A 83 1.32 3.26 21.53
CA VAL A 83 1.04 2.56 20.28
C VAL A 83 2.09 1.47 20.06
N GLU A 84 1.62 0.24 19.82
CA GLU A 84 2.52 -0.86 19.51
C GLU A 84 2.94 -0.79 18.04
N MET A 85 4.24 -0.86 17.79
CA MET A 85 4.80 -0.77 16.45
C MET A 85 5.96 -1.74 16.29
N THR A 86 6.16 -2.22 15.06
CA THR A 86 7.35 -3.00 14.74
C THR A 86 8.57 -2.08 14.65
N PRO A 87 9.79 -2.62 14.81
CA PRO A 87 11.01 -1.84 14.56
C PRO A 87 11.01 -1.27 13.13
N ILE A 88 11.65 -0.13 12.97
CA ILE A 88 11.83 0.48 11.65
C ILE A 88 12.77 -0.39 10.84
N LYS A 89 12.39 -0.67 9.59
CA LYS A 89 13.20 -1.46 8.65
C LYS A 89 13.09 -0.91 7.24
N SER A 90 13.97 -1.37 6.36
CA SER A 90 13.87 -1.04 4.93
C SER A 90 12.60 -1.64 4.34
N GLY A 91 11.90 -0.84 3.53
CA GLY A 91 10.70 -1.30 2.83
C GLY A 91 11.03 -2.12 1.59
N LEU A 92 10.00 -2.67 0.96
CA LEU A 92 10.13 -3.43 -0.28
C LEU A 92 10.59 -2.57 -1.45
N LYS A 93 10.20 -1.31 -1.47
CA LYS A 93 10.70 -0.34 -2.45
C LYS A 93 12.05 0.20 -2.02
N GLU A 94 12.91 0.46 -2.98
CA GLU A 94 14.18 1.13 -2.73
C GLU A 94 13.96 2.49 -2.07
N ASN A 95 14.89 2.87 -1.20
CA ASN A 95 14.88 4.16 -0.52
C ASN A 95 13.60 4.41 0.30
N THR A 96 13.10 3.37 0.95
CA THR A 96 11.98 3.50 1.88
C THR A 96 12.31 2.88 3.23
N LEU A 97 11.77 3.49 4.28
CA LEU A 97 11.76 2.93 5.63
C LEU A 97 10.31 2.72 6.04
N VAL A 98 10.02 1.60 6.70
CA VAL A 98 8.67 1.25 7.10
C VAL A 98 8.62 0.76 8.54
N SER A 99 7.46 0.93 9.17
CA SER A 99 7.13 0.36 10.47
C SER A 99 5.64 0.05 10.50
N THR A 100 5.29 -1.14 10.93
CA THR A 100 3.89 -1.55 11.02
C THR A 100 3.30 -1.11 12.36
N ILE A 101 2.11 -0.53 12.33
CA ILE A 101 1.34 -0.17 13.52
C ILE A 101 0.50 -1.38 13.92
N LYS A 102 0.68 -1.85 15.16
CA LYS A 102 0.09 -3.10 15.68
C LYS A 102 -1.12 -2.88 16.58
N SER A 103 -1.44 -1.63 16.95
CA SER A 103 -2.55 -1.31 17.84
C SER A 103 -3.25 -0.04 17.39
N HIS A 104 -4.45 0.22 17.92
CA HIS A 104 -5.22 1.45 17.67
C HIS A 104 -5.65 1.66 16.21
N THR A 105 -5.70 0.61 15.40
CA THR A 105 -6.07 0.70 13.98
C THR A 105 -7.37 -0.01 13.64
N HIS A 106 -8.13 -0.42 14.65
CA HIS A 106 -9.39 -1.17 14.46
C HIS A 106 -9.24 -2.39 13.54
N ASN A 107 -8.12 -3.11 13.69
CA ASN A 107 -7.78 -4.29 12.89
C ASN A 107 -7.55 -4.02 11.40
N VAL A 108 -7.38 -2.77 11.00
CA VAL A 108 -6.96 -2.44 9.64
C VAL A 108 -5.44 -2.51 9.57
N PRO A 109 -4.85 -3.37 8.73
CA PRO A 109 -3.41 -3.38 8.55
C PRO A 109 -2.91 -2.00 8.15
N THR A 110 -1.96 -1.46 8.91
CA THR A 110 -1.51 -0.08 8.75
C THR A 110 -0.01 0.00 8.93
N LEU A 111 0.65 0.73 8.06
CA LEU A 111 2.07 0.99 8.22
C LEU A 111 2.39 2.47 7.99
N LEU A 112 3.49 2.90 8.57
CA LEU A 112 4.12 4.17 8.23
C LEU A 112 5.22 3.93 7.22
N ILE A 113 5.40 4.86 6.30
CA ILE A 113 6.45 4.83 5.29
C ILE A 113 7.10 6.19 5.15
N GLU A 114 8.43 6.20 5.08
CA GLU A 114 9.22 7.38 4.74
C GLU A 114 9.98 7.10 3.45
N HIS A 115 9.94 8.04 2.52
CA HIS A 115 10.75 8.00 1.30
C HIS A 115 12.02 8.80 1.52
N ILE A 116 13.18 8.13 1.48
CA ILE A 116 14.49 8.72 1.80
C ILE A 116 15.37 9.00 0.57
N GLY A 117 14.77 9.10 -0.58
CA GLY A 117 15.53 9.32 -1.81
C GLY A 117 15.05 10.42 -2.71
#